data_7dbfd270ee539277ef92b6efa31bf49e
#
_entry.id   7dbfd270ee539277ef92b6efa31bf49e
#
_cell.length_a   1.000
_cell.length_b   1.000
_cell.length_c   1.000
_cell.angle_alpha   90.00
_cell.angle_beta   90.00
_cell.angle_gamma   90.00
#
_symmetry.space_group_name_H-M   'P 1'
#
loop_
_entity.id
_entity.type
_entity.pdbx_description
1 polymer ?
#
loop_
_entity_poly.entity_id
_entity_poly.type
_entity_poly.pdbx_seq_one_letter_code
_entity_poly.pdbx_strand_id
1 'polypeptide(L)'
;MALGGALTLAPLPAGPAEAAPARSGRRPTLRHGSAARAGLLPSHLRRLVADAETFLAPSPKHPWYAGAVLLAGRGGTVALHRPIGMAVRYRAYDEKTDTGVEFPPGEQIPMAEDTVFDLASVSKLFTSILAVQQIERGALGLEAKVSSYLPDFARAGKQDITIRQLLTHTSGFRAWIPLYGAPTHEDKLQLIWTERPVSAPGAAYLYSDLNLISLQLVLERVTGRTLDTLLRDEITAPLGMRRTRYNPPASWRPKIAATEDARAPWSGLDRGLVWGEVHDENAFALGGVAGHAGVFSDAWDLAVLGRTLLNGGVYGRARILSPESVELMFTDFNTAFPGDEHGLGFELYQHWYMGAMATPRTAGHTGFTGTSLVLDPTTDSFLIVLGNSVHPVRSWRSGSAPRVAAANHMARAVPVRPARGRTAWFSGTALSTTATLALPALDTSAGRARLRCALWWDIEPAADVLVLEASADGGTSWQPVPFTTFRRGQHPEQHPSGSVTGWSGRVWHGLTADVPAARELTLRWRYTTDRLYVGRGCYADGLRVEDAGDLLFDERRPADAARVQAVGWTREAD
;
A
#
# COMPACT_ATOMS: atom_id res chain seq x y z
N MET A 1 -23.28 4.76 52.19
CA MET A 1 -22.03 4.02 52.04
C MET A 1 -21.74 3.91 50.54
N ALA A 2 -20.78 4.67 50.11
CA ALA A 2 -20.35 4.71 48.71
C ALA A 2 -19.27 3.63 48.49
N LEU A 3 -19.43 2.84 47.44
CA LEU A 3 -18.34 1.99 46.94
C LEU A 3 -18.02 2.46 45.52
N GLY A 4 -16.97 3.27 45.43
CA GLY A 4 -16.33 3.63 44.16
C GLY A 4 -15.49 2.48 43.66
N GLY A 5 -15.85 1.91 42.52
CA GLY A 5 -15.01 0.99 41.75
C GLY A 5 -14.19 1.78 40.71
N ALA A 6 -12.91 1.95 40.97
CA ALA A 6 -11.97 2.45 39.97
C ALA A 6 -11.73 1.36 38.93
N LEU A 7 -12.15 1.58 37.69
CA LEU A 7 -11.75 0.80 36.55
C LEU A 7 -10.28 1.15 36.23
N THR A 8 -9.37 0.27 36.60
CA THR A 8 -7.99 0.29 36.13
C THR A 8 -7.96 -0.18 34.67
N LEU A 9 -7.71 0.76 33.76
CA LEU A 9 -7.37 0.46 32.38
C LEU A 9 -6.08 -0.38 32.36
N ALA A 10 -6.18 -1.59 31.84
CA ALA A 10 -5.00 -2.41 31.55
C ALA A 10 -4.12 -1.71 30.50
N PRO A 11 -2.80 -1.72 30.64
CA PRO A 11 -1.91 -1.15 29.62
C PRO A 11 -2.02 -1.95 28.34
N LEU A 12 -2.18 -1.24 27.21
CA LEU A 12 -2.11 -1.80 25.87
C LEU A 12 -0.74 -2.50 25.70
N PRO A 13 -0.65 -3.67 25.01
CA PRO A 13 0.61 -4.30 24.74
C PRO A 13 1.43 -3.38 23.81
N ALA A 14 2.55 -2.90 24.31
CA ALA A 14 3.53 -2.19 23.52
C ALA A 14 4.13 -3.13 22.47
N GLY A 15 3.77 -2.94 21.21
CA GLY A 15 4.43 -3.60 20.09
C GLY A 15 5.86 -3.07 19.97
N PRO A 16 6.88 -3.93 19.87
CA PRO A 16 8.24 -3.46 19.69
C PRO A 16 8.50 -3.15 18.24
N ALA A 17 8.48 -1.89 17.89
CA ALA A 17 9.20 -1.42 16.72
C ALA A 17 10.30 -0.48 17.20
N GLU A 18 11.48 -1.04 17.44
CA GLU A 18 12.68 -0.23 17.47
C GLU A 18 12.85 0.42 16.09
N ALA A 19 12.48 1.70 16.01
CA ALA A 19 12.87 2.53 14.90
C ALA A 19 14.39 2.50 14.79
N ALA A 20 14.91 2.23 13.59
CA ALA A 20 16.33 2.35 13.32
C ALA A 20 16.82 3.72 13.83
N PRO A 21 17.98 3.80 14.49
CA PRO A 21 18.43 5.03 15.12
C PRO A 21 18.43 6.16 14.11
N ALA A 22 17.80 7.26 14.46
CA ALA A 22 17.75 8.48 13.65
C ALA A 22 19.19 8.90 13.36
N ARG A 23 19.64 8.66 12.12
CA ARG A 23 20.91 9.20 11.63
C ARG A 23 20.78 10.71 11.69
N SER A 24 21.53 11.36 12.57
CA SER A 24 21.73 12.81 12.63
C SER A 24 22.49 13.24 11.37
N GLY A 25 21.77 13.41 10.27
CA GLY A 25 22.28 13.81 8.97
C GLY A 25 21.16 14.47 8.17
N ARG A 26 21.53 15.36 7.26
CA ARG A 26 20.66 16.06 6.33
C ARG A 26 19.69 15.06 5.71
N ARG A 27 18.37 15.16 6.00
CA ARG A 27 17.36 14.23 5.49
C ARG A 27 17.33 14.30 3.96
N PRO A 28 17.24 13.16 3.25
CA PRO A 28 17.41 13.13 1.82
C PRO A 28 16.28 13.88 1.11
N THR A 29 16.64 14.71 0.13
CA THR A 29 15.74 15.19 -0.91
C THR A 29 15.85 14.26 -2.12
N LEU A 30 14.82 14.26 -2.96
CA LEU A 30 14.79 13.41 -4.15
C LEU A 30 15.78 13.90 -5.21
N ARG A 31 16.39 12.92 -5.87
CA ARG A 31 17.16 13.10 -7.09
C ARG A 31 17.06 11.87 -7.97
N HIS A 32 17.09 12.04 -9.28
CA HIS A 32 17.22 10.92 -10.19
C HIS A 32 18.54 10.16 -9.97
N GLY A 33 18.50 8.84 -10.14
CA GLY A 33 19.67 7.99 -10.01
C GLY A 33 19.44 6.58 -10.55
N SER A 34 20.49 5.77 -10.58
CA SER A 34 20.38 4.38 -11.01
C SER A 34 19.72 3.50 -9.93
N ALA A 35 19.16 2.37 -10.36
CA ALA A 35 18.67 1.32 -9.45
C ALA A 35 19.75 0.90 -8.46
N ALA A 36 21.00 0.69 -8.92
CA ALA A 36 22.13 0.33 -8.07
C ALA A 36 22.41 1.37 -6.98
N ARG A 37 22.31 2.68 -7.32
CA ARG A 37 22.46 3.76 -6.34
C ARG A 37 21.34 3.75 -5.28
N ALA A 38 20.13 3.37 -5.68
CA ALA A 38 19.00 3.21 -4.78
C ALA A 38 19.08 1.89 -3.97
N GLY A 39 20.05 1.01 -4.24
CA GLY A 39 20.12 -0.32 -3.65
C GLY A 39 18.96 -1.21 -4.10
N LEU A 40 18.55 -1.07 -5.36
CA LEU A 40 17.46 -1.81 -6.00
C LEU A 40 18.02 -2.69 -7.15
N LEU A 41 17.33 -3.80 -7.41
CA LEU A 41 17.63 -4.72 -8.51
C LEU A 41 17.08 -4.16 -9.84
N PRO A 42 17.96 -3.84 -10.82
CA PRO A 42 17.52 -3.26 -12.09
C PRO A 42 16.58 -4.17 -12.90
N SER A 43 16.70 -5.50 -12.73
CA SER A 43 15.88 -6.50 -13.42
C SER A 43 14.40 -6.32 -13.10
N HIS A 44 14.05 -6.12 -11.83
CA HIS A 44 12.67 -5.92 -11.39
C HIS A 44 12.11 -4.58 -11.87
N LEU A 45 12.89 -3.50 -11.87
CA LEU A 45 12.42 -2.21 -12.40
C LEU A 45 12.17 -2.27 -13.92
N ARG A 46 12.97 -3.04 -14.68
CA ARG A 46 12.68 -3.27 -16.10
C ARG A 46 11.39 -4.08 -16.31
N ARG A 47 11.18 -5.14 -15.51
CA ARG A 47 9.93 -5.92 -15.55
C ARG A 47 8.72 -5.09 -15.17
N LEU A 48 8.83 -4.19 -14.16
CA LEU A 48 7.76 -3.26 -13.79
C LEU A 48 7.28 -2.46 -15.00
N VAL A 49 8.20 -1.92 -15.80
CA VAL A 49 7.85 -1.17 -17.01
C VAL A 49 7.25 -2.09 -18.07
N ALA A 50 7.87 -3.25 -18.32
CA ALA A 50 7.41 -4.19 -19.34
C ALA A 50 5.98 -4.70 -19.04
N ASP A 51 5.69 -5.06 -17.78
CA ASP A 51 4.35 -5.49 -17.38
C ASP A 51 3.35 -4.34 -17.48
N ALA A 52 3.74 -3.12 -17.07
CA ALA A 52 2.88 -1.95 -17.19
C ALA A 52 2.51 -1.64 -18.66
N GLU A 53 3.45 -1.83 -19.60
CA GLU A 53 3.20 -1.65 -21.04
C GLU A 53 2.20 -2.68 -21.59
N THR A 54 2.11 -3.89 -21.02
CA THR A 54 1.10 -4.88 -21.44
C THR A 54 -0.33 -4.44 -21.20
N PHE A 55 -0.56 -3.61 -20.19
CA PHE A 55 -1.88 -3.10 -19.85
C PHE A 55 -2.40 -2.00 -20.79
N LEU A 56 -1.56 -1.51 -21.71
CA LEU A 56 -1.97 -0.61 -22.80
C LEU A 56 -2.73 -1.35 -23.91
N ALA A 57 -2.57 -2.65 -24.00
CA ALA A 57 -3.28 -3.51 -24.93
C ALA A 57 -4.61 -4.02 -24.37
N PRO A 58 -5.61 -4.33 -25.22
CA PRO A 58 -6.86 -4.96 -24.78
C PRO A 58 -6.63 -6.27 -24.03
N SER A 59 -7.26 -6.43 -22.84
CA SER A 59 -7.12 -7.63 -22.04
C SER A 59 -8.36 -7.86 -21.15
N PRO A 60 -9.32 -8.70 -21.54
CA PRO A 60 -9.48 -9.33 -22.86
C PRO A 60 -10.07 -8.38 -23.92
N LYS A 61 -10.88 -7.39 -23.55
CA LYS A 61 -11.62 -6.54 -24.49
C LYS A 61 -11.07 -5.11 -24.56
N HIS A 62 -10.73 -4.53 -23.41
CA HIS A 62 -10.30 -3.14 -23.30
C HIS A 62 -8.93 -3.04 -22.63
N PRO A 63 -8.16 -1.96 -22.92
CA PRO A 63 -6.96 -1.66 -22.16
C PRO A 63 -7.31 -1.28 -20.71
N TRP A 64 -6.37 -1.46 -19.78
CA TRP A 64 -6.54 -1.06 -18.39
C TRP A 64 -6.43 0.46 -18.19
N TYR A 65 -5.74 1.13 -19.08
CA TYR A 65 -5.59 2.58 -19.16
C TYR A 65 -5.11 2.98 -20.57
N ALA A 66 -5.35 4.23 -20.98
CA ALA A 66 -4.78 4.77 -22.22
C ALA A 66 -3.29 5.07 -22.05
N GLY A 67 -2.84 5.36 -20.84
CA GLY A 67 -1.45 5.58 -20.51
C GLY A 67 -1.24 5.73 -19.01
N ALA A 68 0.04 5.76 -18.59
CA ALA A 68 0.43 5.94 -17.20
C ALA A 68 1.80 6.61 -17.06
N VAL A 69 2.05 7.20 -15.88
CA VAL A 69 3.39 7.56 -15.40
C VAL A 69 3.74 6.68 -14.21
N LEU A 70 4.87 6.00 -14.30
CA LEU A 70 5.42 5.12 -13.28
C LEU A 70 6.61 5.79 -12.60
N LEU A 71 6.58 5.93 -11.28
CA LEU A 71 7.71 6.47 -10.54
C LEU A 71 8.00 5.57 -9.33
N ALA A 72 9.24 5.10 -9.21
CA ALA A 72 9.67 4.24 -8.12
C ALA A 72 11.03 4.67 -7.59
N GLY A 73 11.19 4.60 -6.27
CA GLY A 73 12.42 5.00 -5.62
C GLY A 73 12.61 4.43 -4.23
N ARG A 74 13.84 4.64 -3.71
CA ARG A 74 14.23 4.23 -2.37
C ARG A 74 15.16 5.26 -1.75
N GLY A 75 14.97 5.58 -0.47
CA GLY A 75 15.69 6.66 0.16
C GLY A 75 15.48 7.98 -0.59
N GLY A 76 16.54 8.71 -0.87
CA GLY A 76 16.51 9.95 -1.67
C GLY A 76 16.67 9.76 -3.19
N THR A 77 16.59 8.51 -3.71
CA THR A 77 16.86 8.21 -5.12
C THR A 77 15.60 7.74 -5.83
N VAL A 78 15.17 8.49 -6.85
CA VAL A 78 14.18 8.06 -7.85
C VAL A 78 14.93 7.22 -8.89
N ALA A 79 14.69 5.91 -8.87
CA ALA A 79 15.38 4.94 -9.73
C ALA A 79 14.61 4.63 -11.03
N LEU A 80 13.32 4.94 -11.05
CA LEU A 80 12.44 4.83 -12.20
C LEU A 80 11.54 6.05 -12.25
N HIS A 81 11.45 6.70 -13.42
CA HIS A 81 10.43 7.70 -13.76
C HIS A 81 10.13 7.51 -15.25
N ARG A 82 8.99 6.89 -15.56
CA ARG A 82 8.71 6.42 -16.92
C ARG A 82 7.27 6.68 -17.34
N PRO A 83 7.03 7.53 -18.36
CA PRO A 83 5.75 7.66 -19.01
C PRO A 83 5.55 6.54 -20.04
N ILE A 84 4.32 6.03 -20.17
CA ILE A 84 3.90 5.04 -21.15
C ILE A 84 2.52 5.39 -21.72
N GLY A 85 2.27 5.11 -23.01
CA GLY A 85 0.99 5.34 -23.67
C GLY A 85 0.63 6.82 -23.85
N MET A 86 -0.67 7.14 -23.76
CA MET A 86 -1.24 8.44 -24.10
C MET A 86 -1.89 9.13 -22.90
N ALA A 87 -1.61 10.41 -22.71
CA ALA A 87 -2.33 11.27 -21.78
C ALA A 87 -3.74 11.60 -22.29
N VAL A 88 -3.88 11.76 -23.61
CA VAL A 88 -5.17 11.97 -24.28
C VAL A 88 -5.18 11.12 -25.55
N ARG A 89 -6.08 10.14 -25.61
CA ARG A 89 -6.24 9.25 -26.74
C ARG A 89 -7.63 9.36 -27.38
N TYR A 90 -8.67 9.37 -26.55
CA TYR A 90 -10.05 9.29 -26.99
C TYR A 90 -10.75 10.65 -26.86
N ARG A 91 -11.57 11.00 -27.85
CA ARG A 91 -12.43 12.21 -27.81
C ARG A 91 -13.83 11.93 -27.27
N ALA A 92 -14.27 10.66 -27.34
CA ALA A 92 -15.59 10.22 -26.89
C ALA A 92 -15.61 8.70 -26.65
N TYR A 93 -16.67 8.23 -26.02
CA TYR A 93 -17.03 6.82 -25.92
C TYR A 93 -18.30 6.52 -26.70
N ASP A 94 -18.29 5.47 -27.51
CA ASP A 94 -19.46 4.97 -28.22
C ASP A 94 -20.05 3.78 -27.46
N GLU A 95 -21.17 4.02 -26.77
CA GLU A 95 -21.87 2.99 -25.97
C GLU A 95 -22.41 1.84 -26.84
N LYS A 96 -22.83 2.11 -28.08
CA LYS A 96 -23.43 1.10 -28.96
C LYS A 96 -22.44 0.02 -29.38
N THR A 97 -21.19 0.43 -29.62
CA THR A 97 -20.11 -0.45 -30.04
C THR A 97 -19.19 -0.85 -28.88
N ASP A 98 -19.34 -0.19 -27.71
CA ASP A 98 -18.46 -0.29 -26.55
C ASP A 98 -16.99 -0.03 -26.94
N THR A 99 -16.77 1.05 -27.70
CA THR A 99 -15.44 1.44 -28.18
C THR A 99 -15.13 2.90 -27.88
N GLY A 100 -13.83 3.20 -27.69
CA GLY A 100 -13.35 4.57 -27.62
C GLY A 100 -13.22 5.19 -29.02
N VAL A 101 -13.79 6.37 -29.21
CA VAL A 101 -13.63 7.15 -30.44
C VAL A 101 -12.32 7.94 -30.31
N GLU A 102 -11.29 7.51 -31.02
CA GLU A 102 -9.97 8.14 -30.94
C GLU A 102 -9.93 9.54 -31.55
N PHE A 103 -9.06 10.39 -31.00
CA PHE A 103 -8.60 11.57 -31.73
C PHE A 103 -7.76 11.13 -32.94
N PRO A 104 -7.71 11.93 -34.02
CA PRO A 104 -6.71 11.72 -35.07
C PRO A 104 -5.31 11.62 -34.48
N PRO A 105 -4.41 10.80 -35.06
CA PRO A 105 -3.06 10.56 -34.48
C PRO A 105 -2.28 11.83 -34.15
N GLY A 106 -2.41 12.90 -34.94
CA GLY A 106 -1.75 14.18 -34.70
C GLY A 106 -2.35 15.04 -33.57
N GLU A 107 -3.52 14.67 -33.08
CA GLU A 107 -4.22 15.35 -31.97
C GLU A 107 -4.14 14.58 -30.65
N GLN A 108 -3.69 13.31 -30.69
CA GLN A 108 -3.43 12.54 -29.49
C GLN A 108 -2.23 13.11 -28.76
N ILE A 109 -2.28 13.11 -27.42
CA ILE A 109 -1.20 13.65 -26.58
C ILE A 109 -0.49 12.48 -25.91
N PRO A 110 0.80 12.25 -26.20
CA PRO A 110 1.56 11.20 -25.52
C PRO A 110 1.75 11.53 -24.03
N MET A 111 1.89 10.48 -23.21
CA MET A 111 2.24 10.65 -21.81
C MET A 111 3.65 11.22 -21.68
N ALA A 112 3.88 12.11 -20.73
CA ALA A 112 5.16 12.70 -20.41
C ALA A 112 5.46 12.55 -18.90
N GLU A 113 6.73 12.63 -18.50
CA GLU A 113 7.12 12.54 -17.09
C GLU A 113 6.42 13.61 -16.22
N ASP A 114 6.18 14.79 -16.78
CA ASP A 114 5.52 15.92 -16.12
C ASP A 114 4.00 16.01 -16.41
N THR A 115 3.40 14.92 -16.93
CA THR A 115 1.94 14.86 -17.10
C THR A 115 1.26 14.96 -15.74
N VAL A 116 0.29 15.85 -15.65
CA VAL A 116 -0.52 16.11 -14.45
C VAL A 116 -1.79 15.26 -14.50
N PHE A 117 -2.19 14.73 -13.36
CA PHE A 117 -3.37 13.86 -13.23
C PHE A 117 -4.35 14.43 -12.22
N ASP A 118 -5.64 14.26 -12.47
CA ASP A 118 -6.64 14.28 -11.42
C ASP A 118 -6.40 13.08 -10.49
N LEU A 119 -6.04 13.38 -9.27
CA LEU A 119 -5.67 12.36 -8.27
C LEU A 119 -6.87 11.60 -7.71
N ALA A 120 -8.09 12.08 -7.96
CA ALA A 120 -9.31 11.55 -7.35
C ALA A 120 -9.14 11.38 -5.83
N SER A 121 -9.41 10.19 -5.27
CA SER A 121 -9.37 9.95 -3.82
C SER A 121 -7.98 10.05 -3.18
N VAL A 122 -6.87 10.04 -3.92
CA VAL A 122 -5.56 10.36 -3.34
C VAL A 122 -5.54 11.80 -2.78
N SER A 123 -6.47 12.66 -3.20
CA SER A 123 -6.71 13.98 -2.61
C SER A 123 -6.99 13.93 -1.10
N LYS A 124 -7.61 12.84 -0.62
CA LYS A 124 -7.92 12.63 0.80
C LYS A 124 -6.69 12.68 1.70
N LEU A 125 -5.53 12.27 1.17
CA LEU A 125 -4.26 12.33 1.90
C LEU A 125 -3.88 13.77 2.26
N PHE A 126 -4.07 14.70 1.34
CA PHE A 126 -3.78 16.12 1.59
C PHE A 126 -4.72 16.70 2.65
N THR A 127 -6.02 16.41 2.56
CA THR A 127 -7.02 16.84 3.56
C THR A 127 -6.69 16.26 4.94
N SER A 128 -6.28 14.99 4.99
CA SER A 128 -5.90 14.32 6.23
C SER A 128 -4.62 14.89 6.83
N ILE A 129 -3.61 15.22 6.02
CA ILE A 129 -2.39 15.90 6.47
C ILE A 129 -2.74 17.26 7.07
N LEU A 130 -3.60 18.04 6.41
CA LEU A 130 -4.06 19.34 6.93
C LEU A 130 -4.79 19.19 8.27
N ALA A 131 -5.62 18.15 8.43
CA ALA A 131 -6.29 17.86 9.70
C ALA A 131 -5.28 17.50 10.81
N VAL A 132 -4.31 16.66 10.50
CA VAL A 132 -3.26 16.28 11.47
C VAL A 132 -2.38 17.47 11.83
N GLN A 133 -2.11 18.40 10.91
CA GLN A 133 -1.44 19.67 11.24
C GLN A 133 -2.25 20.51 12.23
N GLN A 134 -3.58 20.55 12.12
CA GLN A 134 -4.40 21.27 13.09
C GLN A 134 -4.47 20.54 14.43
N ILE A 135 -4.41 19.21 14.45
CA ILE A 135 -4.29 18.41 15.68
C ILE A 135 -2.95 18.69 16.37
N GLU A 136 -1.85 18.71 15.62
CA GLU A 136 -0.51 19.01 16.11
C GLU A 136 -0.42 20.43 16.74
N ARG A 137 -1.17 21.39 16.18
CA ARG A 137 -1.27 22.77 16.70
C ARG A 137 -2.24 22.93 17.86
N GLY A 138 -2.98 21.88 18.22
CA GLY A 138 -4.02 21.92 19.26
C GLY A 138 -5.30 22.67 18.87
N ALA A 139 -5.45 23.03 17.59
CA ALA A 139 -6.67 23.68 17.07
C ALA A 139 -7.80 22.67 16.79
N LEU A 140 -7.45 21.40 16.61
CA LEU A 140 -8.37 20.30 16.36
C LEU A 140 -8.06 19.12 17.31
N GLY A 141 -9.07 18.54 17.94
CA GLY A 141 -8.91 17.36 18.77
C GLY A 141 -9.23 16.09 17.99
N LEU A 142 -8.35 15.07 18.04
CA LEU A 142 -8.60 13.79 17.34
C LEU A 142 -9.88 13.10 17.80
N GLU A 143 -10.11 13.08 19.12
CA GLU A 143 -11.32 12.49 19.73
C GLU A 143 -12.46 13.52 19.93
N ALA A 144 -12.25 14.75 19.46
CA ALA A 144 -13.32 15.76 19.56
C ALA A 144 -14.47 15.43 18.61
N LYS A 145 -15.68 15.73 19.04
CA LYS A 145 -16.88 15.57 18.21
C LYS A 145 -16.88 16.60 17.08
N VAL A 146 -17.23 16.18 15.87
CA VAL A 146 -17.36 17.06 14.71
C VAL A 146 -18.36 18.19 15.01
N SER A 147 -19.45 17.88 15.73
CA SER A 147 -20.49 18.83 16.14
C SER A 147 -19.99 19.96 17.03
N SER A 148 -18.86 19.81 17.72
CA SER A 148 -18.25 20.90 18.50
C SER A 148 -17.64 22.01 17.62
N TYR A 149 -17.30 21.69 16.37
CA TYR A 149 -16.81 22.64 15.37
C TYR A 149 -17.91 23.08 14.40
N LEU A 150 -18.83 22.16 14.05
CA LEU A 150 -19.93 22.35 13.11
C LEU A 150 -21.26 21.98 13.81
N PRO A 151 -21.95 22.91 14.49
CA PRO A 151 -23.18 22.60 15.26
C PRO A 151 -24.28 21.93 14.42
N ASP A 152 -24.45 22.34 13.15
CA ASP A 152 -25.44 21.75 12.25
C ASP A 152 -25.17 20.27 11.93
N PHE A 153 -23.94 19.82 12.08
CA PHE A 153 -23.55 18.43 11.89
C PHE A 153 -24.21 17.49 12.92
N ALA A 154 -24.61 18.00 14.09
CA ALA A 154 -25.27 17.19 15.14
C ALA A 154 -26.61 16.60 14.69
N ARG A 155 -27.21 17.11 13.62
CA ARG A 155 -28.48 16.64 13.10
C ARG A 155 -28.40 15.17 12.64
N ALA A 156 -29.60 14.54 12.59
CA ALA A 156 -29.78 13.20 12.03
C ALA A 156 -28.96 12.08 12.70
N GLY A 157 -28.63 12.24 14.00
CA GLY A 157 -27.96 11.20 14.79
C GLY A 157 -26.43 11.21 14.71
N LYS A 158 -25.82 12.31 14.22
CA LYS A 158 -24.35 12.45 14.04
C LYS A 158 -23.63 13.15 15.18
N GLN A 159 -24.34 13.51 16.26
CA GLN A 159 -23.79 14.32 17.35
C GLN A 159 -22.54 13.74 18.02
N ASP A 160 -22.30 12.43 17.92
CA ASP A 160 -21.21 11.74 18.59
C ASP A 160 -20.06 11.34 17.65
N ILE A 161 -20.17 11.61 16.34
CA ILE A 161 -19.10 11.32 15.38
C ILE A 161 -17.88 12.19 15.71
N THR A 162 -16.70 11.54 15.81
CA THR A 162 -15.42 12.19 16.11
C THR A 162 -14.59 12.48 14.85
N ILE A 163 -13.59 13.36 14.98
CA ILE A 163 -12.61 13.64 13.92
C ILE A 163 -11.86 12.35 13.53
N ARG A 164 -11.48 11.51 14.52
CA ARG A 164 -10.85 10.22 14.24
C ARG A 164 -11.74 9.35 13.36
N GLN A 165 -13.02 9.25 13.65
CA GLN A 165 -13.94 8.43 12.88
C GLN A 165 -14.15 8.92 11.44
N LEU A 166 -14.01 10.23 11.17
CA LEU A 166 -13.95 10.75 9.81
C LEU A 166 -12.65 10.30 9.09
N LEU A 167 -11.50 10.42 9.76
CA LEU A 167 -10.18 10.09 9.22
C LEU A 167 -9.97 8.59 8.98
N THR A 168 -10.72 7.72 9.68
CA THR A 168 -10.58 6.26 9.63
C THR A 168 -11.76 5.55 8.98
N HIS A 169 -12.69 6.31 8.38
CA HIS A 169 -13.91 5.78 7.74
C HIS A 169 -14.79 4.90 8.64
N THR A 170 -14.85 5.23 9.93
CA THR A 170 -15.68 4.53 10.92
C THR A 170 -16.83 5.40 11.46
N SER A 171 -17.19 6.46 10.76
CA SER A 171 -18.28 7.38 11.13
C SER A 171 -19.69 6.77 11.01
N GLY A 172 -19.83 5.70 10.20
CA GLY A 172 -21.12 5.12 9.84
C GLY A 172 -21.80 5.76 8.64
N PHE A 173 -21.19 6.74 7.99
CA PHE A 173 -21.74 7.30 6.75
C PHE A 173 -21.78 6.26 5.63
N ARG A 174 -22.82 6.33 4.76
CA ARG A 174 -22.76 5.63 3.46
C ARG A 174 -21.63 6.15 2.61
N ALA A 175 -21.19 5.35 1.65
CA ALA A 175 -20.02 5.67 0.83
C ALA A 175 -20.14 7.02 0.11
N TRP A 176 -21.32 7.36 -0.37
CA TRP A 176 -21.54 8.48 -1.28
C TRP A 176 -23.02 8.88 -1.33
N ILE A 177 -23.32 10.17 -1.60
CA ILE A 177 -24.62 10.71 -1.96
C ILE A 177 -24.49 11.71 -3.13
N PRO A 178 -25.52 11.91 -3.98
CA PRO A 178 -25.42 12.77 -5.16
C PRO A 178 -25.59 14.26 -4.81
N LEU A 179 -24.56 14.89 -4.22
CA LEU A 179 -24.57 16.32 -3.90
C LEU A 179 -24.76 17.19 -5.15
N TYR A 180 -24.25 16.74 -6.30
CA TYR A 180 -24.38 17.44 -7.58
C TYR A 180 -25.85 17.64 -8.02
N GLY A 181 -26.78 16.86 -7.50
CA GLY A 181 -28.22 17.02 -7.77
C GLY A 181 -28.85 18.23 -7.06
N ALA A 182 -28.18 18.80 -6.06
CA ALA A 182 -28.69 19.96 -5.32
C ALA A 182 -28.28 21.27 -6.04
N PRO A 183 -29.22 22.24 -6.17
CA PRO A 183 -29.01 23.42 -7.04
C PRO A 183 -28.01 24.42 -6.47
N THR A 184 -28.01 24.66 -5.15
CA THR A 184 -27.14 25.64 -4.50
C THR A 184 -26.11 25.00 -3.59
N HIS A 185 -25.09 25.76 -3.23
CA HIS A 185 -24.09 25.29 -2.25
C HIS A 185 -24.75 24.99 -0.90
N GLU A 186 -25.66 25.83 -0.45
CA GLU A 186 -26.39 25.62 0.79
C GLU A 186 -27.24 24.34 0.76
N ASP A 187 -27.94 24.06 -0.34
CA ASP A 187 -28.70 22.82 -0.49
C ASP A 187 -27.80 21.57 -0.42
N LYS A 188 -26.58 21.64 -0.98
CA LYS A 188 -25.58 20.56 -0.86
C LYS A 188 -25.19 20.33 0.60
N LEU A 189 -24.96 21.41 1.37
CA LEU A 189 -24.68 21.32 2.79
C LEU A 189 -25.85 20.74 3.55
N GLN A 190 -27.09 21.12 3.23
CA GLN A 190 -28.30 20.56 3.87
C GLN A 190 -28.42 19.05 3.66
N LEU A 191 -28.02 18.52 2.48
CA LEU A 191 -27.95 17.07 2.28
C LEU A 191 -26.96 16.41 3.24
N ILE A 192 -25.80 17.02 3.51
CA ILE A 192 -24.83 16.51 4.49
C ILE A 192 -25.39 16.62 5.90
N TRP A 193 -26.03 17.75 6.26
CA TRP A 193 -26.59 17.93 7.61
C TRP A 193 -27.73 16.97 7.92
N THR A 194 -28.52 16.58 6.93
CA THR A 194 -29.67 15.68 7.07
C THR A 194 -29.37 14.22 6.79
N GLU A 195 -28.18 13.91 6.27
CA GLU A 195 -27.75 12.53 6.04
C GLU A 195 -27.68 11.76 7.36
N ARG A 196 -28.25 10.56 7.37
CA ARG A 196 -28.23 9.66 8.53
C ARG A 196 -27.13 8.61 8.35
N PRO A 197 -26.31 8.36 9.38
CA PRO A 197 -25.43 7.20 9.38
C PRO A 197 -26.21 5.90 9.16
N VAL A 198 -25.63 4.97 8.39
CA VAL A 198 -26.21 3.64 8.14
C VAL A 198 -25.80 2.62 9.20
N SER A 199 -24.80 2.95 10.01
CA SER A 199 -24.38 2.20 11.20
C SER A 199 -24.01 3.18 12.32
N ALA A 200 -23.96 2.68 13.55
CA ALA A 200 -23.48 3.48 14.68
C ALA A 200 -22.00 3.87 14.45
N PRO A 201 -21.58 5.08 14.88
CA PRO A 201 -20.18 5.48 14.80
C PRO A 201 -19.26 4.48 15.53
N GLY A 202 -18.21 4.02 14.83
CA GLY A 202 -17.27 3.03 15.34
C GLY A 202 -17.71 1.56 15.23
N ALA A 203 -18.93 1.28 14.74
CA ALA A 203 -19.44 -0.09 14.65
C ALA A 203 -19.00 -0.84 13.38
N ALA A 204 -18.62 -0.13 12.33
CA ALA A 204 -18.18 -0.72 11.06
C ALA A 204 -17.22 0.22 10.35
N TYR A 205 -16.34 -0.35 9.56
CA TYR A 205 -15.61 0.37 8.52
C TYR A 205 -16.51 0.50 7.28
N LEU A 206 -16.66 1.72 6.78
CA LEU A 206 -17.30 1.99 5.51
C LEU A 206 -16.63 3.20 4.86
N TYR A 207 -15.83 2.94 3.83
CA TYR A 207 -15.19 4.01 3.05
C TYR A 207 -16.23 5.01 2.55
N SER A 208 -16.07 6.29 2.89
CA SER A 208 -17.05 7.33 2.60
C SER A 208 -16.40 8.65 2.21
N ASP A 209 -16.83 9.20 1.08
CA ASP A 209 -16.44 10.54 0.64
C ASP A 209 -16.98 11.63 1.58
N LEU A 210 -18.15 11.39 2.19
CA LEU A 210 -18.78 12.34 3.13
C LEU A 210 -17.89 12.63 4.34
N ASN A 211 -17.04 11.67 4.75
CA ASN A 211 -16.09 11.88 5.83
C ASN A 211 -15.13 13.02 5.53
N LEU A 212 -14.54 13.00 4.35
CA LEU A 212 -13.51 13.98 3.97
C LEU A 212 -14.13 15.32 3.53
N ILE A 213 -15.36 15.31 2.98
CA ILE A 213 -16.12 16.53 2.75
C ILE A 213 -16.45 17.20 4.10
N SER A 214 -16.92 16.43 5.10
CA SER A 214 -17.18 16.95 6.44
C SER A 214 -15.90 17.47 7.10
N LEU A 215 -14.78 16.76 6.93
CA LEU A 215 -13.49 17.18 7.47
C LEU A 215 -12.98 18.47 6.82
N GLN A 216 -13.21 18.68 5.50
CA GLN A 216 -12.97 19.97 4.86
C GLN A 216 -13.72 21.11 5.56
N LEU A 217 -15.04 20.93 5.79
CA LEU A 217 -15.85 21.97 6.43
C LEU A 217 -15.36 22.30 7.85
N VAL A 218 -14.89 21.27 8.59
CA VAL A 218 -14.23 21.48 9.89
C VAL A 218 -12.95 22.29 9.74
N LEU A 219 -12.07 21.93 8.80
CA LEU A 219 -10.83 22.63 8.55
C LEU A 219 -11.04 24.10 8.17
N GLU A 220 -11.97 24.37 7.27
CA GLU A 220 -12.32 25.73 6.85
C GLU A 220 -12.91 26.54 8.01
N ARG A 221 -13.75 25.91 8.86
CA ARG A 221 -14.32 26.54 10.06
C ARG A 221 -13.25 26.91 11.10
N VAL A 222 -12.33 25.99 11.37
CA VAL A 222 -11.31 26.16 12.41
C VAL A 222 -10.23 27.17 11.98
N THR A 223 -9.88 27.17 10.70
CA THR A 223 -8.79 28.00 10.19
C THR A 223 -9.24 29.33 9.60
N GLY A 224 -10.53 29.47 9.23
CA GLY A 224 -11.05 30.62 8.50
C GLY A 224 -10.53 30.73 7.07
N ARG A 225 -9.95 29.64 6.49
CA ARG A 225 -9.29 29.62 5.18
C ARG A 225 -9.89 28.50 4.34
N THR A 226 -9.97 28.70 3.02
CA THR A 226 -10.43 27.68 2.08
C THR A 226 -9.42 26.53 1.95
N LEU A 227 -9.92 25.33 1.63
CA LEU A 227 -9.10 24.13 1.57
C LEU A 227 -7.95 24.22 0.54
N ASP A 228 -8.20 24.84 -0.61
CA ASP A 228 -7.17 25.07 -1.65
C ASP A 228 -6.06 26.04 -1.17
N THR A 229 -6.44 27.06 -0.40
CA THR A 229 -5.50 27.97 0.24
C THR A 229 -4.66 27.25 1.30
N LEU A 230 -5.29 26.40 2.12
CA LEU A 230 -4.58 25.57 3.10
C LEU A 230 -3.62 24.61 2.41
N LEU A 231 -4.06 23.90 1.37
CA LEU A 231 -3.20 23.01 0.57
C LEU A 231 -1.95 23.74 0.06
N ARG A 232 -2.15 24.91 -0.56
CA ARG A 232 -1.06 25.71 -1.11
C ARG A 232 -0.07 26.13 -0.04
N ASP A 233 -0.55 26.74 1.03
CA ASP A 233 0.30 27.44 1.99
C ASP A 233 0.94 26.51 3.03
N GLU A 234 0.25 25.41 3.38
CA GLU A 234 0.70 24.49 4.44
C GLU A 234 1.43 23.25 3.89
N ILE A 235 1.25 22.91 2.59
CA ILE A 235 1.83 21.69 2.02
C ILE A 235 2.64 22.02 0.76
N THR A 236 1.98 22.51 -0.31
CA THR A 236 2.62 22.51 -1.63
C THR A 236 3.68 23.58 -1.79
N ALA A 237 3.48 24.79 -1.30
CA ALA A 237 4.48 25.87 -1.36
C ALA A 237 5.71 25.55 -0.49
N PRO A 238 5.58 25.11 0.79
CA PRO A 238 6.74 24.73 1.61
C PRO A 238 7.56 23.58 1.01
N LEU A 239 6.92 22.61 0.38
CA LEU A 239 7.58 21.45 -0.23
C LEU A 239 8.07 21.71 -1.66
N GLY A 240 7.69 22.83 -2.28
CA GLY A 240 8.03 23.17 -3.66
C GLY A 240 7.28 22.33 -4.70
N MET A 241 6.10 21.80 -4.36
CA MET A 241 5.23 21.00 -5.22
C MET A 241 4.44 21.90 -6.19
N ARG A 242 5.06 22.28 -7.28
CA ARG A 242 4.55 23.33 -8.19
C ARG A 242 3.45 22.86 -9.13
N ARG A 243 3.29 21.54 -9.28
CA ARG A 243 2.29 20.91 -10.13
C ARG A 243 1.09 20.39 -9.35
N THR A 244 1.06 20.62 -8.01
CA THR A 244 0.02 20.11 -7.12
C THR A 244 -0.90 21.24 -6.68
N ARG A 245 -2.21 21.15 -7.07
CA ARG A 245 -3.21 22.14 -6.73
C ARG A 245 -4.64 21.69 -7.05
N TYR A 246 -5.60 22.34 -6.46
CA TYR A 246 -6.98 22.36 -6.96
C TYR A 246 -7.10 23.26 -8.19
N ASN A 247 -8.08 23.01 -9.03
CA ASN A 247 -8.45 23.85 -10.17
C ASN A 247 -7.22 24.33 -10.99
N PRO A 248 -6.55 23.44 -11.73
CA PRO A 248 -5.41 23.82 -12.54
C PRO A 248 -5.80 24.87 -13.58
N PRO A 249 -4.92 25.84 -13.91
CA PRO A 249 -5.24 26.86 -14.90
C PRO A 249 -5.45 26.24 -16.27
N ALA A 250 -6.33 26.82 -17.07
CA ALA A 250 -6.67 26.32 -18.41
C ALA A 250 -5.44 26.13 -19.33
N SER A 251 -4.37 26.91 -19.11
CA SER A 251 -3.09 26.77 -19.83
C SER A 251 -2.37 25.44 -19.56
N TRP A 252 -2.73 24.71 -18.48
CA TRP A 252 -2.17 23.39 -18.20
C TRP A 252 -2.87 22.25 -18.93
N ARG A 253 -4.06 22.50 -19.51
CA ARG A 253 -4.85 21.45 -20.15
C ARG A 253 -4.05 20.52 -21.07
N PRO A 254 -3.14 21.00 -21.95
CA PRO A 254 -2.33 20.12 -22.79
C PRO A 254 -1.36 19.20 -22.02
N LYS A 255 -1.09 19.50 -20.74
CA LYS A 255 -0.23 18.71 -19.86
C LYS A 255 -1.01 17.83 -18.88
N ILE A 256 -2.34 17.85 -18.93
CA ILE A 256 -3.20 17.09 -18.05
C ILE A 256 -3.70 15.85 -18.80
N ALA A 257 -3.64 14.69 -18.14
CA ALA A 257 -4.26 13.47 -18.67
C ALA A 257 -5.78 13.60 -18.67
N ALA A 258 -6.42 13.26 -19.80
CA ALA A 258 -7.87 13.21 -19.87
C ALA A 258 -8.40 12.06 -19.00
N THR A 259 -9.59 12.27 -18.44
CA THR A 259 -10.31 11.27 -17.66
C THR A 259 -11.46 10.68 -18.51
N GLU A 260 -12.69 10.97 -18.25
CA GLU A 260 -13.84 10.27 -18.80
C GLU A 260 -14.60 11.13 -19.83
N ASP A 261 -15.20 10.50 -20.82
CA ASP A 261 -16.32 11.10 -21.57
C ASP A 261 -17.57 10.94 -20.70
N ALA A 262 -17.78 11.90 -19.79
CA ALA A 262 -18.79 11.86 -18.75
C ALA A 262 -20.16 12.20 -19.31
N ARG A 263 -21.01 11.17 -19.50
CA ARG A 263 -22.39 11.29 -20.02
C ARG A 263 -23.32 10.31 -19.31
N ALA A 264 -24.61 10.57 -19.32
CA ALA A 264 -25.60 9.59 -18.90
C ALA A 264 -25.57 8.36 -19.87
N PRO A 265 -25.77 7.11 -19.39
CA PRO A 265 -26.19 6.80 -18.02
C PRO A 265 -25.02 6.53 -17.03
N TRP A 266 -23.75 6.49 -17.49
CA TRP A 266 -22.61 6.09 -16.65
C TRP A 266 -22.04 7.22 -15.77
N SER A 267 -22.35 8.47 -16.07
CA SER A 267 -22.03 9.63 -15.25
C SER A 267 -23.29 10.32 -14.74
N GLY A 268 -23.23 10.86 -13.53
CA GLY A 268 -24.32 11.66 -12.97
C GLY A 268 -24.47 13.04 -13.59
N LEU A 269 -23.45 13.50 -14.31
CA LEU A 269 -23.42 14.78 -15.02
C LEU A 269 -23.01 14.59 -16.49
N ASP A 270 -23.71 15.25 -17.39
CA ASP A 270 -23.36 15.26 -18.82
C ASP A 270 -22.39 16.42 -19.10
N ARG A 271 -21.07 16.08 -19.15
CA ARG A 271 -19.98 17.06 -19.34
C ARG A 271 -19.15 16.78 -20.60
N GLY A 272 -19.43 15.67 -21.31
CA GLY A 272 -18.56 15.20 -22.40
C GLY A 272 -17.17 14.83 -21.88
N LEU A 273 -16.13 15.03 -22.69
CA LEU A 273 -14.76 14.70 -22.32
C LEU A 273 -14.26 15.61 -21.18
N VAL A 274 -14.13 15.04 -19.99
CA VAL A 274 -13.57 15.69 -18.79
C VAL A 274 -12.05 15.72 -18.92
N TRP A 275 -11.51 16.91 -19.10
CA TRP A 275 -10.09 17.12 -19.33
C TRP A 275 -9.63 18.49 -18.83
N GLY A 276 -8.79 18.51 -17.80
CA GLY A 276 -8.29 19.72 -17.15
C GLY A 276 -9.23 20.27 -16.06
N GLU A 277 -10.26 19.53 -15.72
CA GLU A 277 -11.18 19.78 -14.61
C GLU A 277 -11.40 18.48 -13.82
N VAL A 278 -11.88 18.59 -12.56
CA VAL A 278 -12.06 17.44 -11.68
C VAL A 278 -13.08 16.45 -12.24
N HIS A 279 -12.73 15.15 -12.20
CA HIS A 279 -13.58 14.07 -12.67
C HIS A 279 -14.79 13.85 -11.75
N ASP A 280 -14.58 13.82 -10.44
CA ASP A 280 -15.61 13.54 -9.44
C ASP A 280 -16.77 14.54 -9.54
N GLU A 281 -18.01 14.02 -9.66
CA GLU A 281 -19.21 14.82 -9.86
C GLU A 281 -19.53 15.72 -8.67
N ASN A 282 -19.34 15.22 -7.44
CA ASN A 282 -19.58 16.00 -6.22
C ASN A 282 -18.52 17.09 -6.03
N ALA A 283 -17.25 16.76 -6.26
CA ALA A 283 -16.18 17.75 -6.21
C ALA A 283 -16.37 18.83 -7.27
N PHE A 284 -16.78 18.46 -8.49
CA PHE A 284 -17.13 19.42 -9.54
C PHE A 284 -18.27 20.35 -9.09
N ALA A 285 -19.35 19.79 -8.54
CA ALA A 285 -20.49 20.54 -8.04
C ALA A 285 -20.17 21.42 -6.82
N LEU A 286 -19.08 21.11 -6.10
CA LEU A 286 -18.53 21.92 -5.02
C LEU A 286 -17.49 22.95 -5.50
N GLY A 287 -17.42 23.22 -6.81
CA GLY A 287 -16.50 24.21 -7.39
C GLY A 287 -15.08 23.70 -7.61
N GLY A 288 -14.88 22.40 -7.64
CA GLY A 288 -13.57 21.75 -7.90
C GLY A 288 -12.67 21.68 -6.68
N VAL A 289 -13.11 22.15 -5.51
CA VAL A 289 -12.35 22.11 -4.25
C VAL A 289 -13.14 21.30 -3.23
N ALA A 290 -12.73 20.05 -3.03
CA ALA A 290 -13.41 19.15 -2.10
C ALA A 290 -12.42 18.28 -1.31
N GLY A 291 -12.75 17.98 -0.05
CA GLY A 291 -11.85 17.23 0.84
C GLY A 291 -11.59 15.80 0.38
N HIS A 292 -12.48 15.22 -0.42
CA HIS A 292 -12.41 13.83 -0.88
C HIS A 292 -11.78 13.65 -2.27
N ALA A 293 -11.75 14.72 -3.11
CA ALA A 293 -11.26 14.68 -4.51
C ALA A 293 -10.95 16.09 -5.02
N GLY A 294 -10.30 16.21 -6.20
CA GLY A 294 -10.08 17.47 -6.91
C GLY A 294 -8.65 18.00 -6.88
N VAL A 295 -7.73 17.36 -6.15
CA VAL A 295 -6.30 17.71 -6.24
C VAL A 295 -5.73 17.13 -7.53
N PHE A 296 -5.05 17.98 -8.31
CA PHE A 296 -4.22 17.60 -9.44
C PHE A 296 -2.75 17.57 -9.03
N SER A 297 -1.99 16.62 -9.57
CA SER A 297 -0.55 16.52 -9.32
C SER A 297 0.17 15.73 -10.41
N ASP A 298 1.50 15.79 -10.43
CA ASP A 298 2.36 14.88 -11.19
C ASP A 298 3.06 13.86 -10.28
N ALA A 299 3.72 12.89 -10.89
CA ALA A 299 4.40 11.82 -10.16
C ALA A 299 5.57 12.34 -9.30
N TRP A 300 6.26 13.38 -9.76
CA TRP A 300 7.38 13.94 -9.01
C TRP A 300 6.93 14.64 -7.72
N ASP A 301 5.90 15.48 -7.80
CA ASP A 301 5.35 16.17 -6.63
C ASP A 301 4.80 15.16 -5.60
N LEU A 302 4.10 14.11 -6.05
CA LEU A 302 3.68 13.02 -5.15
C LEU A 302 4.87 12.28 -4.52
N ALA A 303 5.97 12.10 -5.27
CA ALA A 303 7.18 11.52 -4.70
C ALA A 303 7.82 12.45 -3.64
N VAL A 304 7.76 13.77 -3.82
CA VAL A 304 8.17 14.76 -2.80
C VAL A 304 7.33 14.60 -1.54
N LEU A 305 6.01 14.49 -1.66
CA LEU A 305 5.12 14.23 -0.52
C LEU A 305 5.47 12.89 0.15
N GLY A 306 5.56 11.81 -0.62
CA GLY A 306 5.92 10.49 -0.11
C GLY A 306 7.26 10.48 0.61
N ARG A 307 8.29 11.13 0.05
CA ARG A 307 9.60 11.26 0.71
C ARG A 307 9.52 12.10 1.98
N THR A 308 8.69 13.14 2.00
CA THR A 308 8.46 13.96 3.19
C THR A 308 7.94 13.10 4.34
N LEU A 309 6.94 12.28 4.09
CA LEU A 309 6.35 11.39 5.09
C LEU A 309 7.36 10.32 5.55
N LEU A 310 8.04 9.64 4.62
CA LEU A 310 9.09 8.68 4.95
C LEU A 310 10.28 9.29 5.70
N ASN A 311 10.47 10.61 5.61
CA ASN A 311 11.44 11.36 6.40
C ASN A 311 10.89 11.84 7.76
N GLY A 312 9.69 11.44 8.18
CA GLY A 312 9.03 11.92 9.39
C GLY A 312 8.62 13.40 9.29
N GLY A 313 7.96 13.76 8.18
CA GLY A 313 7.36 15.06 7.96
C GLY A 313 8.28 16.17 7.46
N VAL A 314 9.50 15.83 6.99
CA VAL A 314 10.52 16.81 6.57
C VAL A 314 11.03 16.57 5.16
N TYR A 315 11.15 17.61 4.36
CA TYR A 315 11.81 17.60 3.05
C TYR A 315 12.80 18.75 2.93
N GLY A 316 14.08 18.45 2.83
CA GLY A 316 15.13 19.46 2.85
C GLY A 316 15.13 20.27 4.16
N ARG A 317 14.70 21.52 4.08
CA ARG A 317 14.54 22.41 5.25
C ARG A 317 13.08 22.59 5.68
N ALA A 318 12.14 22.21 4.84
CA ALA A 318 10.72 22.35 5.13
C ALA A 318 10.24 21.20 6.02
N ARG A 319 9.46 21.53 7.03
CA ARG A 319 8.73 20.61 7.89
C ARG A 319 7.24 20.90 7.74
N ILE A 320 6.45 19.88 7.44
CA ILE A 320 4.98 20.00 7.39
C ILE A 320 4.29 19.21 8.52
N LEU A 321 4.97 18.21 9.10
CA LEU A 321 4.49 17.41 10.24
C LEU A 321 5.66 17.06 11.17
N SER A 322 5.37 16.77 12.42
CA SER A 322 6.31 16.13 13.34
C SER A 322 6.46 14.62 13.01
N PRO A 323 7.55 13.97 13.45
CA PRO A 323 7.70 12.52 13.30
C PRO A 323 6.58 11.74 13.98
N GLU A 324 6.13 12.22 15.14
CA GLU A 324 5.05 11.64 15.93
C GLU A 324 3.72 11.70 15.19
N SER A 325 3.44 12.82 14.52
CA SER A 325 2.24 12.99 13.68
C SER A 325 2.26 12.05 12.47
N VAL A 326 3.41 11.87 11.84
CA VAL A 326 3.55 10.90 10.73
C VAL A 326 3.36 9.47 11.23
N GLU A 327 3.94 9.12 12.39
CA GLU A 327 3.74 7.80 13.00
C GLU A 327 2.26 7.57 13.32
N LEU A 328 1.57 8.58 13.84
CA LEU A 328 0.15 8.52 14.12
C LEU A 328 -0.68 8.27 12.84
N MET A 329 -0.30 8.91 11.71
CA MET A 329 -0.97 8.69 10.42
C MET A 329 -0.78 7.26 9.88
N PHE A 330 0.31 6.57 10.27
CA PHE A 330 0.64 5.21 9.84
C PHE A 330 0.33 4.16 10.93
N THR A 331 -0.36 4.55 12.00
CA THR A 331 -0.85 3.64 13.05
C THR A 331 -2.25 3.15 12.68
N ASP A 332 -2.47 1.84 12.79
CA ASP A 332 -3.78 1.25 12.53
C ASP A 332 -4.76 1.56 13.67
N PHE A 333 -5.83 2.29 13.34
CA PHE A 333 -6.95 2.60 14.23
C PHE A 333 -8.13 1.63 14.05
N ASN A 334 -8.07 0.79 13.03
CA ASN A 334 -9.14 -0.12 12.64
C ASN A 334 -8.89 -1.57 13.06
N THR A 335 -8.14 -1.79 14.13
CA THR A 335 -7.79 -3.14 14.63
C THR A 335 -9.00 -4.06 14.88
N ALA A 336 -10.20 -3.48 15.03
CA ALA A 336 -11.46 -4.22 15.13
C ALA A 336 -12.02 -4.70 13.77
N PHE A 337 -11.43 -4.26 12.65
CA PHE A 337 -11.87 -4.53 11.29
C PHE A 337 -10.72 -5.11 10.45
N PRO A 338 -10.34 -6.40 10.66
CA PRO A 338 -9.25 -7.02 9.91
C PRO A 338 -9.51 -7.01 8.40
N GLY A 339 -8.53 -6.58 7.60
CA GLY A 339 -8.64 -6.37 6.16
C GLY A 339 -8.96 -4.92 5.77
N ASP A 340 -9.38 -4.10 6.72
CA ASP A 340 -9.70 -2.67 6.57
C ASP A 340 -8.78 -1.80 7.45
N GLU A 341 -7.52 -2.21 7.59
CA GLU A 341 -6.51 -1.49 8.37
C GLU A 341 -6.36 -0.06 7.84
N HIS A 342 -6.50 0.91 8.74
CA HIS A 342 -6.54 2.32 8.35
C HIS A 342 -5.89 3.23 9.39
N GLY A 343 -4.97 4.05 8.92
CA GLY A 343 -4.40 5.15 9.70
C GLY A 343 -5.19 6.44 9.55
N LEU A 344 -4.62 7.58 9.95
CA LEU A 344 -5.30 8.86 9.76
C LEU A 344 -5.22 9.28 8.28
N GLY A 345 -6.24 8.85 7.50
CA GLY A 345 -6.38 9.12 6.08
C GLY A 345 -5.61 8.17 5.16
N PHE A 346 -4.74 7.31 5.68
CA PHE A 346 -4.02 6.29 4.89
C PHE A 346 -4.65 4.91 5.04
N GLU A 347 -4.88 4.25 3.91
CA GLU A 347 -5.08 2.80 3.89
C GLU A 347 -3.76 2.12 4.26
N LEU A 348 -3.82 1.11 5.13
CA LEU A 348 -2.65 0.36 5.59
C LEU A 348 -2.78 -1.11 5.18
N TYR A 349 -1.64 -1.77 4.87
CA TYR A 349 -1.56 -3.21 4.65
C TYR A 349 -2.53 -3.77 3.58
N GLN A 350 -2.84 -3.02 2.53
CA GLN A 350 -3.84 -3.37 1.52
C GLN A 350 -3.22 -4.15 0.35
N HIS A 351 -3.27 -5.48 0.38
CA HIS A 351 -2.70 -6.34 -0.68
C HIS A 351 -3.32 -6.09 -2.06
N TRP A 352 -4.61 -5.71 -2.12
CA TRP A 352 -5.35 -5.56 -3.37
C TRP A 352 -4.80 -4.47 -4.33
N TYR A 353 -3.95 -3.57 -3.86
CA TYR A 353 -3.21 -2.62 -4.72
C TYR A 353 -1.74 -2.45 -4.33
N MET A 354 -1.36 -2.73 -3.08
CA MET A 354 0.03 -2.68 -2.62
C MET A 354 0.81 -3.95 -2.97
N GLY A 355 0.13 -5.05 -3.38
CA GLY A 355 0.76 -6.30 -3.74
C GLY A 355 1.83 -6.73 -2.73
N ALA A 356 2.99 -7.15 -3.21
CA ALA A 356 4.11 -7.56 -2.38
C ALA A 356 4.80 -6.40 -1.59
N MET A 357 4.43 -5.14 -1.82
CA MET A 357 4.85 -4.03 -0.94
C MET A 357 4.08 -4.03 0.39
N ALA A 358 2.89 -4.66 0.44
CA ALA A 358 2.06 -4.67 1.63
C ALA A 358 2.79 -5.27 2.85
N THR A 359 2.82 -4.52 3.93
CA THR A 359 3.24 -4.92 5.27
C THR A 359 2.37 -4.17 6.28
N PRO A 360 2.30 -4.58 7.55
CA PRO A 360 1.57 -3.81 8.57
C PRO A 360 2.02 -2.34 8.70
N ARG A 361 3.14 -1.98 8.10
CA ARG A 361 3.71 -0.61 8.10
C ARG A 361 3.54 0.13 6.77
N THR A 362 3.11 -0.56 5.72
CA THR A 362 2.93 0.04 4.40
C THR A 362 1.67 0.86 4.36
N ALA A 363 1.79 2.10 3.93
CA ALA A 363 0.70 3.06 3.85
C ALA A 363 0.50 3.55 2.41
N GLY A 364 -0.72 3.85 2.03
CA GLY A 364 -0.99 4.36 0.69
C GLY A 364 -2.43 4.79 0.50
N HIS A 365 -2.76 5.12 -0.73
CA HIS A 365 -4.11 5.38 -1.18
C HIS A 365 -4.22 5.20 -2.69
N THR A 366 -5.43 4.91 -3.17
CA THR A 366 -5.74 4.85 -4.59
C THR A 366 -6.70 5.96 -5.01
N GLY A 367 -6.74 6.24 -6.32
CA GLY A 367 -7.70 7.15 -6.93
C GLY A 367 -8.54 6.47 -8.00
N PHE A 368 -9.82 6.83 -8.08
CA PHE A 368 -10.77 6.27 -9.03
C PHE A 368 -10.30 6.43 -10.49
N THR A 369 -9.64 7.51 -10.81
CA THR A 369 -9.08 7.80 -12.14
C THR A 369 -7.96 6.86 -12.59
N GLY A 370 -7.39 6.07 -11.67
CA GLY A 370 -6.29 5.12 -11.95
C GLY A 370 -4.98 5.46 -11.24
N THR A 371 -5.00 6.40 -10.32
CA THR A 371 -3.84 6.87 -9.56
C THR A 371 -3.60 6.05 -8.30
N SER A 372 -2.35 5.99 -7.83
CA SER A 372 -1.99 5.43 -6.52
C SER A 372 -0.64 5.91 -6.02
N LEU A 373 -0.51 5.94 -4.69
CA LEU A 373 0.72 6.19 -3.94
C LEU A 373 0.87 5.06 -2.91
N VAL A 374 2.05 4.42 -2.88
CA VAL A 374 2.41 3.39 -1.88
C VAL A 374 3.73 3.76 -1.23
N LEU A 375 3.76 3.78 0.09
CA LEU A 375 4.91 4.10 0.92
C LEU A 375 5.24 2.92 1.83
N ASP A 376 6.44 2.40 1.77
CA ASP A 376 6.93 1.34 2.64
C ASP A 376 8.06 1.84 3.54
N PRO A 377 7.76 2.21 4.79
CA PRO A 377 8.76 2.65 5.76
C PRO A 377 9.78 1.56 6.11
N THR A 378 9.41 0.27 5.99
CA THR A 378 10.28 -0.86 6.35
C THR A 378 11.51 -0.94 5.44
N THR A 379 11.31 -0.68 4.15
CA THR A 379 12.39 -0.70 3.15
C THR A 379 12.82 0.69 2.70
N ASP A 380 12.21 1.75 3.24
CA ASP A 380 12.40 3.15 2.85
C ASP A 380 12.15 3.38 1.35
N SER A 381 11.10 2.70 0.81
CA SER A 381 10.76 2.71 -0.62
C SER A 381 9.38 3.30 -0.88
N PHE A 382 9.19 3.77 -2.11
CA PHE A 382 7.93 4.36 -2.56
C PHE A 382 7.65 4.00 -4.02
N LEU A 383 6.35 3.88 -4.34
CA LEU A 383 5.84 3.63 -5.68
C LEU A 383 4.67 4.57 -5.97
N ILE A 384 4.69 5.19 -7.13
CA ILE A 384 3.60 6.01 -7.65
C ILE A 384 3.24 5.47 -9.04
N VAL A 385 1.95 5.19 -9.22
CA VAL A 385 1.36 4.82 -10.50
C VAL A 385 0.24 5.80 -10.79
N LEU A 386 0.41 6.65 -11.79
CA LEU A 386 -0.61 7.60 -12.23
C LEU A 386 -1.10 7.15 -13.60
N GLY A 387 -2.25 6.46 -13.64
CA GLY A 387 -2.91 6.03 -14.86
C GLY A 387 -4.20 6.80 -15.11
N ASN A 388 -4.66 6.87 -16.37
CA ASN A 388 -5.95 7.40 -16.74
C ASN A 388 -6.93 6.26 -17.07
N SER A 389 -7.21 5.41 -16.08
CA SER A 389 -7.96 4.15 -16.24
C SER A 389 -9.44 4.34 -16.60
N VAL A 390 -9.99 5.52 -16.40
CA VAL A 390 -11.38 5.86 -16.76
C VAL A 390 -11.47 6.55 -18.13
N HIS A 391 -10.37 6.63 -18.87
CA HIS A 391 -10.35 7.23 -20.22
C HIS A 391 -10.49 6.14 -21.30
N PRO A 392 -11.62 6.10 -22.07
CA PRO A 392 -12.68 7.12 -22.17
C PRO A 392 -13.87 6.90 -21.25
N VAL A 393 -14.02 5.76 -20.57
CA VAL A 393 -15.20 5.43 -19.76
C VAL A 393 -14.85 4.57 -18.54
N ARG A 394 -15.50 4.86 -17.39
CA ARG A 394 -15.27 4.16 -16.11
C ARG A 394 -15.58 2.67 -16.14
N SER A 395 -16.48 2.22 -17.00
CA SER A 395 -16.88 0.81 -17.08
C SER A 395 -15.82 -0.11 -17.70
N TRP A 396 -14.79 0.43 -18.40
CA TRP A 396 -13.79 -0.41 -19.04
C TRP A 396 -12.90 -1.11 -18.01
N ARG A 397 -12.31 -0.32 -17.12
CA ARG A 397 -11.46 -0.86 -16.06
C ARG A 397 -11.42 0.07 -14.84
N SER A 398 -11.62 -0.49 -13.68
CA SER A 398 -11.41 0.18 -12.39
C SER A 398 -10.48 -0.60 -11.48
N GLY A 399 -9.97 -1.72 -11.97
CA GLY A 399 -9.27 -2.70 -11.15
C GLY A 399 -7.84 -2.32 -10.80
N SER A 400 -7.22 -3.19 -10.01
CA SER A 400 -5.93 -3.00 -9.36
C SER A 400 -4.77 -3.72 -10.03
N ALA A 401 -5.01 -4.54 -11.08
CA ALA A 401 -3.97 -5.36 -11.68
C ALA A 401 -2.69 -4.58 -12.07
N PRO A 402 -2.78 -3.39 -12.72
CA PRO A 402 -1.57 -2.61 -13.00
C PRO A 402 -0.83 -2.15 -11.75
N ARG A 403 -1.58 -1.77 -10.68
CA ARG A 403 -1.01 -1.34 -9.39
C ARG A 403 -0.31 -2.49 -8.69
N VAL A 404 -0.97 -3.67 -8.63
CA VAL A 404 -0.41 -4.89 -8.01
C VAL A 404 0.84 -5.35 -8.75
N ALA A 405 0.83 -5.39 -10.08
CA ALA A 405 2.00 -5.78 -10.88
C ALA A 405 3.20 -4.87 -10.60
N ALA A 406 2.98 -3.55 -10.64
CA ALA A 406 4.03 -2.57 -10.34
C ALA A 406 4.54 -2.70 -8.90
N ALA A 407 3.65 -2.86 -7.91
CA ALA A 407 4.01 -3.00 -6.50
C ALA A 407 4.77 -4.31 -6.23
N ASN A 408 4.40 -5.43 -6.88
CA ASN A 408 5.13 -6.69 -6.79
C ASN A 408 6.58 -6.54 -7.25
N HIS A 409 6.79 -5.89 -8.39
CA HIS A 409 8.14 -5.66 -8.88
C HIS A 409 8.90 -4.65 -8.03
N MET A 410 8.27 -3.60 -7.51
CA MET A 410 8.93 -2.64 -6.63
C MET A 410 9.39 -3.31 -5.33
N ALA A 411 8.54 -4.12 -4.70
CA ALA A 411 8.90 -4.87 -3.50
C ALA A 411 10.09 -5.81 -3.73
N ARG A 412 10.04 -6.57 -4.83
CA ARG A 412 11.08 -7.54 -5.21
C ARG A 412 12.35 -6.88 -5.73
N ALA A 413 12.30 -5.61 -6.13
CA ALA A 413 13.50 -4.84 -6.46
C ALA A 413 14.37 -4.56 -5.24
N VAL A 414 13.83 -4.64 -4.01
CA VAL A 414 14.63 -4.55 -2.79
C VAL A 414 15.26 -5.92 -2.51
N PRO A 415 16.61 -6.09 -2.58
CA PRO A 415 17.24 -7.40 -2.45
C PRO A 415 17.07 -8.00 -1.06
N VAL A 416 16.93 -9.34 -0.99
CA VAL A 416 17.05 -10.14 0.23
C VAL A 416 18.41 -10.79 0.23
N ARG A 417 19.40 -10.10 0.79
CA ARG A 417 20.76 -10.64 0.84
C ARG A 417 20.82 -11.94 1.64
N PRO A 418 21.57 -12.97 1.20
CA PRO A 418 21.76 -14.18 1.94
C PRO A 418 22.19 -13.93 3.39
N ALA A 419 21.69 -14.72 4.34
CA ALA A 419 22.08 -14.65 5.74
C ALA A 419 23.52 -15.14 5.93
N ARG A 420 23.94 -16.08 5.08
CA ARG A 420 25.27 -16.70 5.10
C ARG A 420 25.76 -16.99 3.69
N GLY A 421 27.05 -16.83 3.46
CA GLY A 421 27.65 -17.16 2.16
C GLY A 421 27.24 -16.21 1.02
N ARG A 422 27.03 -16.76 -0.16
CA ARG A 422 26.82 -15.99 -1.40
C ARG A 422 25.42 -16.16 -1.99
N THR A 423 24.68 -17.19 -1.61
CA THR A 423 23.33 -17.50 -2.13
C THR A 423 22.47 -18.07 -1.02
N ALA A 424 21.17 -17.85 -1.09
CA ALA A 424 20.16 -18.50 -0.27
C ALA A 424 19.15 -19.24 -1.17
N TRP A 425 18.41 -20.18 -0.61
CA TRP A 425 17.28 -20.80 -1.30
C TRP A 425 16.07 -19.87 -1.29
N PHE A 426 15.47 -19.69 -2.45
CA PHE A 426 14.29 -18.85 -2.67
C PHE A 426 13.12 -19.67 -3.21
N SER A 427 11.95 -19.55 -2.59
CA SER A 427 10.74 -20.33 -2.91
C SER A 427 10.04 -19.97 -4.21
N GLY A 428 10.49 -18.91 -4.91
CA GLY A 428 9.70 -18.33 -5.99
C GLY A 428 8.50 -17.52 -5.48
N THR A 429 7.73 -16.98 -6.44
CA THR A 429 6.52 -16.15 -6.19
C THR A 429 5.42 -16.46 -7.20
N ALA A 430 5.30 -17.70 -7.65
CA ALA A 430 4.22 -18.11 -8.53
C ALA A 430 2.92 -18.33 -7.75
N LEU A 431 1.79 -17.92 -8.33
CA LEU A 431 0.46 -18.12 -7.78
C LEU A 431 -0.01 -19.56 -8.02
N SER A 432 -0.89 -20.08 -7.16
CA SER A 432 -1.52 -21.40 -7.27
C SER A 432 -0.51 -22.54 -7.42
N THR A 433 0.57 -22.50 -6.64
CA THR A 433 1.66 -23.48 -6.73
C THR A 433 1.98 -24.11 -5.38
N THR A 434 2.68 -25.25 -5.45
CA THR A 434 3.36 -25.86 -4.32
C THR A 434 4.82 -26.05 -4.68
N ALA A 435 5.71 -25.37 -3.96
CA ALA A 435 7.16 -25.46 -4.10
C ALA A 435 7.76 -26.24 -2.93
N THR A 436 8.74 -27.12 -3.19
CA THR A 436 9.38 -27.94 -2.15
C THR A 436 10.89 -27.86 -2.21
N LEU A 437 11.52 -27.84 -1.04
CA LEU A 437 12.97 -27.91 -0.84
C LEU A 437 13.27 -29.05 0.12
N ALA A 438 13.73 -30.19 -0.38
CA ALA A 438 13.95 -31.40 0.41
C ALA A 438 15.44 -31.70 0.61
N LEU A 439 15.79 -32.04 1.85
CA LEU A 439 17.11 -32.57 2.18
C LEU A 439 17.19 -34.05 1.78
N PRO A 440 18.39 -34.62 1.57
CA PRO A 440 18.54 -36.05 1.36
C PRO A 440 18.04 -36.83 2.60
N ALA A 441 17.76 -38.13 2.43
CA ALA A 441 17.48 -39.02 3.56
C ALA A 441 18.70 -39.05 4.53
N LEU A 442 18.43 -38.93 5.81
CA LEU A 442 19.38 -38.89 6.90
C LEU A 442 19.06 -39.95 7.94
N ASP A 443 20.09 -40.55 8.56
CA ASP A 443 19.91 -41.42 9.72
C ASP A 443 19.90 -40.56 11.00
N THR A 444 18.72 -40.45 11.61
CA THR A 444 18.50 -39.70 12.88
C THR A 444 18.11 -40.64 14.02
N SER A 445 18.46 -41.93 13.91
CA SER A 445 18.01 -42.96 14.84
C SER A 445 18.61 -42.82 16.26
N ALA A 446 19.69 -42.04 16.45
CA ALA A 446 20.20 -41.66 17.77
C ALA A 446 19.22 -40.80 18.58
N GLY A 447 18.21 -40.20 17.93
CA GLY A 447 17.03 -39.57 18.54
C GLY A 447 17.29 -38.20 19.18
N ARG A 448 18.37 -37.52 18.82
CA ARG A 448 18.72 -36.18 19.30
C ARG A 448 19.02 -35.24 18.13
N ALA A 449 18.46 -35.55 16.97
CA ALA A 449 18.71 -34.81 15.77
C ALA A 449 18.00 -33.43 15.79
N ARG A 450 18.73 -32.43 15.32
CA ARG A 450 18.27 -31.04 15.28
C ARG A 450 18.60 -30.38 13.95
N LEU A 451 17.57 -29.82 13.31
CA LEU A 451 17.70 -28.90 12.16
C LEU A 451 18.00 -27.49 12.69
N ARG A 452 18.95 -26.83 12.06
CA ARG A 452 19.21 -25.39 12.21
C ARG A 452 19.30 -24.73 10.84
N CYS A 453 18.71 -23.53 10.68
CA CYS A 453 18.87 -22.69 9.50
C CYS A 453 18.58 -21.22 9.83
N ALA A 454 18.75 -20.36 8.84
CA ALA A 454 18.14 -19.04 8.80
C ALA A 454 16.89 -19.10 7.90
N LEU A 455 15.81 -18.46 8.34
CA LEU A 455 14.55 -18.38 7.61
C LEU A 455 14.12 -16.92 7.49
N TRP A 456 13.65 -16.54 6.32
CA TRP A 456 13.04 -15.24 6.03
C TRP A 456 11.75 -15.48 5.24
N TRP A 457 10.65 -14.82 5.60
CA TRP A 457 9.39 -14.95 4.88
C TRP A 457 8.63 -13.64 4.85
N ASP A 458 7.93 -13.42 3.75
CA ASP A 458 7.00 -12.31 3.50
C ASP A 458 5.98 -12.81 2.49
N ILE A 459 4.90 -13.38 2.98
CA ILE A 459 3.89 -14.12 2.23
C ILE A 459 2.49 -13.68 2.66
N GLU A 460 1.47 -13.97 1.86
CA GLU A 460 0.11 -13.54 2.18
C GLU A 460 -0.37 -14.16 3.50
N PRO A 461 -0.85 -13.33 4.46
CA PRO A 461 -1.35 -13.85 5.73
C PRO A 461 -2.52 -14.81 5.56
N ALA A 462 -2.48 -15.95 6.27
CA ALA A 462 -3.51 -16.99 6.31
C ALA A 462 -3.82 -17.71 4.98
N ALA A 463 -3.41 -17.17 3.83
CA ALA A 463 -3.63 -17.76 2.50
C ALA A 463 -2.39 -18.54 2.04
N ASP A 464 -1.22 -17.93 2.12
CA ASP A 464 0.06 -18.59 1.81
C ASP A 464 0.67 -19.22 3.05
N VAL A 465 1.24 -20.43 2.91
CA VAL A 465 1.82 -21.15 4.06
C VAL A 465 3.14 -21.81 3.69
N LEU A 466 4.15 -21.63 4.53
CA LEU A 466 5.41 -22.38 4.50
C LEU A 466 5.42 -23.37 5.68
N VAL A 467 5.58 -24.66 5.38
CA VAL A 467 5.58 -25.76 6.38
C VAL A 467 6.90 -26.50 6.35
N LEU A 468 7.48 -26.78 7.53
CA LEU A 468 8.56 -27.75 7.71
C LEU A 468 7.93 -29.12 7.94
N GLU A 469 8.29 -30.11 7.13
CA GLU A 469 7.73 -31.46 7.19
C GLU A 469 8.83 -32.52 7.24
N ALA A 470 8.51 -33.65 7.86
CA ALA A 470 9.35 -34.85 7.91
C ALA A 470 8.62 -36.06 7.37
N SER A 471 9.35 -36.94 6.69
CA SER A 471 8.89 -38.26 6.22
C SER A 471 9.91 -39.32 6.64
N ALA A 472 9.41 -40.43 7.23
CA ALA A 472 10.20 -41.61 7.60
C ALA A 472 9.89 -42.83 6.70
N ASP A 473 9.11 -42.66 5.62
CA ASP A 473 8.62 -43.69 4.73
C ASP A 473 8.93 -43.42 3.24
N GLY A 474 10.05 -42.73 2.99
CA GLY A 474 10.49 -42.43 1.64
C GLY A 474 9.64 -41.36 0.91
N GLY A 475 8.93 -40.52 1.66
CA GLY A 475 8.10 -39.44 1.09
C GLY A 475 6.65 -39.84 0.82
N THR A 476 6.22 -41.02 1.27
CA THR A 476 4.84 -41.49 1.12
C THR A 476 3.87 -40.72 2.01
N SER A 477 4.28 -40.43 3.25
CA SER A 477 3.54 -39.56 4.16
C SER A 477 4.46 -38.47 4.76
N TRP A 478 3.85 -37.35 5.14
CA TRP A 478 4.55 -36.18 5.68
C TRP A 478 3.87 -35.68 6.93
N GLN A 479 4.66 -35.39 7.96
CA GLN A 479 4.17 -34.83 9.22
C GLN A 479 4.83 -33.47 9.46
N PRO A 480 4.08 -32.44 9.87
CA PRO A 480 4.66 -31.16 10.27
C PRO A 480 5.65 -31.32 11.43
N VAL A 481 6.75 -30.60 11.36
CA VAL A 481 7.79 -30.58 12.41
C VAL A 481 7.71 -29.23 13.11
N PRO A 482 7.34 -29.19 14.42
CA PRO A 482 7.37 -27.97 15.20
C PRO A 482 8.78 -27.37 15.24
N PHE A 483 8.85 -26.03 15.23
CA PHE A 483 10.12 -25.33 15.30
C PHE A 483 10.03 -24.05 16.12
N THR A 484 11.18 -23.51 16.46
CA THR A 484 11.33 -22.23 17.14
C THR A 484 12.12 -21.29 16.28
N THR A 485 11.61 -20.06 16.10
CA THR A 485 12.38 -18.98 15.49
C THR A 485 12.92 -18.04 16.58
N PHE A 486 14.05 -17.40 16.28
CA PHE A 486 14.69 -16.46 17.20
C PHE A 486 15.39 -15.35 16.45
N ARG A 487 15.36 -14.16 17.05
CA ARG A 487 16.03 -12.96 16.58
C ARG A 487 16.72 -12.27 17.76
N ARG A 488 17.88 -11.65 17.49
CA ARG A 488 18.60 -10.91 18.53
C ARG A 488 17.72 -9.80 19.13
N GLY A 489 17.61 -9.79 20.46
CA GLY A 489 16.83 -8.79 21.21
C GLY A 489 15.33 -9.08 21.30
N GLN A 490 14.87 -10.22 20.78
CA GLN A 490 13.46 -10.65 20.90
C GLN A 490 13.37 -12.00 21.61
N HIS A 491 12.22 -12.30 22.21
CA HIS A 491 11.93 -13.62 22.74
C HIS A 491 11.79 -14.63 21.60
N PRO A 492 12.25 -15.88 21.79
CA PRO A 492 11.98 -16.96 20.84
C PRO A 492 10.49 -17.16 20.62
N GLU A 493 10.11 -17.41 19.38
CA GLU A 493 8.72 -17.68 18.99
C GLU A 493 8.56 -19.15 18.64
N GLN A 494 7.55 -19.81 19.22
CA GLN A 494 7.22 -21.21 19.00
C GLN A 494 6.23 -21.35 17.86
N HIS A 495 6.50 -22.26 16.93
CA HIS A 495 5.61 -22.62 15.83
C HIS A 495 5.18 -24.09 15.97
N PRO A 496 4.20 -24.39 16.84
CA PRO A 496 3.79 -25.77 17.15
C PRO A 496 3.13 -26.49 15.95
N SER A 497 2.58 -25.74 15.01
CA SER A 497 2.04 -26.28 13.75
C SER A 497 3.13 -26.65 12.73
N GLY A 498 4.40 -26.34 12.99
CA GLY A 498 5.48 -26.52 12.02
C GLY A 498 5.38 -25.59 10.82
N SER A 499 4.63 -24.48 10.93
CA SER A 499 4.36 -23.59 9.79
C SER A 499 4.46 -22.11 10.15
N VAL A 500 4.67 -21.29 9.12
CA VAL A 500 4.59 -19.83 9.17
C VAL A 500 3.74 -19.30 8.00
N THR A 501 3.11 -18.16 8.24
CA THR A 501 2.37 -17.35 7.27
C THR A 501 2.63 -15.86 7.54
N GLY A 502 2.22 -14.98 6.64
CA GLY A 502 2.30 -13.54 6.83
C GLY A 502 3.74 -13.01 6.79
N TRP A 503 4.11 -12.17 7.74
CA TRP A 503 5.26 -11.28 7.65
C TRP A 503 6.30 -11.50 8.76
N SER A 504 7.56 -11.77 8.41
CA SER A 504 8.69 -11.97 9.36
C SER A 504 9.35 -10.67 9.83
N GLY A 505 8.79 -9.50 9.50
CA GLY A 505 9.47 -8.22 9.70
C GLY A 505 10.51 -7.89 8.61
N ARG A 506 10.54 -8.66 7.51
CA ARG A 506 11.55 -8.57 6.43
C ARG A 506 12.98 -8.69 6.94
N VAL A 507 13.18 -9.55 7.90
CA VAL A 507 14.48 -9.85 8.49
C VAL A 507 14.70 -11.34 8.61
N TRP A 508 15.95 -11.76 8.64
CA TRP A 508 16.32 -13.14 8.89
C TRP A 508 16.10 -13.52 10.35
N HIS A 509 15.46 -14.67 10.57
CA HIS A 509 15.34 -15.35 11.84
C HIS A 509 16.24 -16.58 11.86
N GLY A 510 16.92 -16.83 12.98
CA GLY A 510 17.47 -18.15 13.23
C GLY A 510 16.33 -19.12 13.52
N LEU A 511 16.49 -20.38 13.12
CA LEU A 511 15.52 -21.44 13.35
C LEU A 511 16.18 -22.66 13.96
N THR A 512 15.49 -23.30 14.90
CA THR A 512 15.82 -24.65 15.39
C THR A 512 14.57 -25.51 15.41
N ALA A 513 14.72 -26.79 15.02
CA ALA A 513 13.68 -27.80 15.13
C ALA A 513 14.31 -29.12 15.62
N ASP A 514 13.73 -29.75 16.66
CA ASP A 514 14.04 -31.11 17.01
C ASP A 514 13.29 -32.02 16.02
N VAL A 515 14.01 -32.93 15.39
CA VAL A 515 13.42 -33.75 14.29
C VAL A 515 13.22 -35.20 14.79
N PRO A 516 12.24 -35.93 14.21
CA PRO A 516 11.94 -37.31 14.60
C PRO A 516 13.15 -38.23 14.42
N ALA A 517 13.21 -39.28 15.26
CA ALA A 517 14.18 -40.34 15.12
C ALA A 517 13.73 -41.33 14.04
N ALA A 518 14.58 -41.60 13.05
CA ALA A 518 14.32 -42.60 11.99
C ALA A 518 15.66 -42.98 11.32
N ARG A 519 15.72 -44.16 10.70
CA ARG A 519 16.90 -44.60 9.92
C ARG A 519 17.00 -43.89 8.57
N GLU A 520 15.85 -43.53 7.99
CA GLU A 520 15.74 -42.79 6.71
C GLU A 520 14.74 -41.65 6.87
N LEU A 521 15.20 -40.51 7.44
CA LEU A 521 14.38 -39.31 7.60
C LEU A 521 14.66 -38.32 6.49
N THR A 522 13.61 -37.93 5.76
CA THR A 522 13.66 -36.81 4.83
C THR A 522 12.95 -35.60 5.44
N LEU A 523 13.60 -34.45 5.41
CA LEU A 523 13.03 -33.16 5.81
C LEU A 523 12.78 -32.31 4.57
N ARG A 524 11.65 -31.60 4.53
CA ARG A 524 11.40 -30.62 3.47
C ARG A 524 10.74 -29.34 3.98
N TRP A 525 11.01 -28.24 3.31
CA TRP A 525 10.16 -27.09 3.29
C TRP A 525 9.14 -27.25 2.17
N ARG A 526 7.85 -27.05 2.48
CA ARG A 526 6.77 -26.97 1.48
C ARG A 526 6.11 -25.62 1.57
N TYR A 527 6.18 -24.85 0.48
CA TYR A 527 5.54 -23.55 0.32
C TYR A 527 4.35 -23.68 -0.62
N THR A 528 3.16 -23.27 -0.16
CA THR A 528 1.92 -23.33 -0.94
C THR A 528 1.33 -21.93 -1.04
N THR A 529 0.93 -21.54 -2.25
CA THR A 529 0.31 -20.26 -2.57
C THR A 529 -1.08 -20.44 -3.13
N ASP A 530 -1.95 -19.48 -2.88
CA ASP A 530 -3.26 -19.39 -3.51
C ASP A 530 -3.23 -18.64 -4.86
N ARG A 531 -4.40 -18.19 -5.34
CA ARG A 531 -4.55 -17.55 -6.66
C ARG A 531 -4.52 -16.01 -6.62
N LEU A 532 -4.47 -15.38 -5.44
CA LEU A 532 -4.74 -13.95 -5.30
C LEU A 532 -3.46 -13.13 -5.22
N TYR A 533 -2.73 -13.24 -4.13
CA TYR A 533 -1.55 -12.42 -3.88
C TYR A 533 -0.40 -13.30 -3.43
N VAL A 534 0.79 -12.93 -3.82
CA VAL A 534 2.04 -13.52 -3.30
C VAL A 534 2.92 -12.38 -2.87
N GLY A 535 3.40 -12.41 -1.66
CA GLY A 535 4.35 -11.45 -1.12
C GLY A 535 5.70 -11.52 -1.83
N ARG A 536 6.77 -11.43 -1.07
CA ARG A 536 8.15 -11.57 -1.57
C ARG A 536 8.67 -13.01 -1.50
N GLY A 537 7.84 -13.96 -1.05
CA GLY A 537 8.17 -15.37 -0.92
C GLY A 537 8.95 -15.70 0.35
N CYS A 538 9.58 -16.88 0.35
CA CYS A 538 10.37 -17.40 1.46
C CYS A 538 11.81 -17.62 1.04
N TYR A 539 12.73 -17.43 2.00
CA TYR A 539 14.15 -17.74 1.83
C TYR A 539 14.64 -18.61 2.99
N ALA A 540 15.42 -19.63 2.66
CA ALA A 540 16.09 -20.49 3.62
C ALA A 540 17.60 -20.50 3.35
N ASP A 541 18.43 -20.49 4.40
CA ASP A 541 19.88 -20.39 4.27
C ASP A 541 20.59 -21.08 5.45
N GLY A 542 21.72 -21.72 5.17
CA GLY A 542 22.53 -22.38 6.19
C GLY A 542 21.86 -23.60 6.80
N LEU A 543 21.17 -24.43 5.99
CA LEU A 543 20.53 -25.67 6.40
C LEU A 543 21.59 -26.65 6.96
N ARG A 544 21.41 -27.07 8.22
CA ARG A 544 22.33 -27.96 8.92
C ARG A 544 21.54 -28.89 9.83
N VAL A 545 21.89 -30.19 9.78
CA VAL A 545 21.30 -31.21 10.65
C VAL A 545 22.43 -31.92 11.43
N GLU A 546 22.27 -31.99 12.75
CA GLU A 546 23.20 -32.68 13.68
C GLU A 546 22.40 -33.68 14.51
N ASP A 547 22.96 -34.86 14.80
CA ASP A 547 22.42 -35.82 15.72
C ASP A 547 23.48 -36.25 16.73
N ALA A 548 23.20 -36.12 18.02
CA ALA A 548 24.11 -36.49 19.14
C ALA A 548 25.50 -35.85 19.05
N GLY A 549 25.66 -34.77 18.30
CA GLY A 549 26.94 -34.09 18.07
C GLY A 549 27.58 -34.41 16.70
N ASP A 550 27.11 -35.42 16.02
CA ASP A 550 27.57 -35.76 14.68
C ASP A 550 26.86 -34.90 13.62
N LEU A 551 27.64 -34.40 12.66
CA LEU A 551 27.12 -33.59 11.56
C LEU A 551 26.61 -34.47 10.42
N LEU A 552 25.28 -34.59 10.28
CA LEU A 552 24.64 -35.41 9.28
C LEU A 552 24.50 -34.70 7.92
N PHE A 553 24.29 -33.37 7.95
CA PHE A 553 24.11 -32.54 6.76
C PHE A 553 24.55 -31.10 7.02
N ASP A 554 25.25 -30.51 6.08
CA ASP A 554 25.57 -29.06 6.04
C ASP A 554 25.58 -28.56 4.60
N GLU A 555 24.62 -27.72 4.22
CA GLU A 555 24.50 -27.20 2.84
C GLU A 555 25.73 -26.42 2.36
N ARG A 556 26.62 -25.99 3.27
CA ARG A 556 27.90 -25.36 2.89
C ARG A 556 28.92 -26.34 2.36
N ARG A 557 28.70 -27.64 2.55
CA ARG A 557 29.51 -28.70 1.95
C ARG A 557 28.99 -28.95 0.53
N PRO A 558 29.80 -28.80 -0.53
CA PRO A 558 29.32 -29.00 -1.91
C PRO A 558 28.67 -30.36 -2.16
N ALA A 559 29.19 -31.42 -1.52
CA ALA A 559 28.63 -32.77 -1.62
C ALA A 559 27.21 -32.88 -1.02
N ASP A 560 26.94 -32.20 0.09
CA ASP A 560 25.62 -32.16 0.72
C ASP A 560 24.66 -31.27 -0.07
N ALA A 561 25.12 -30.08 -0.48
CA ALA A 561 24.33 -29.14 -1.28
C ALA A 561 23.85 -29.75 -2.60
N ALA A 562 24.67 -30.59 -3.24
CA ALA A 562 24.32 -31.27 -4.49
C ALA A 562 23.22 -32.33 -4.33
N ARG A 563 22.92 -32.78 -3.10
CA ARG A 563 21.88 -33.77 -2.79
C ARG A 563 20.52 -33.15 -2.46
N VAL A 564 20.44 -31.82 -2.30
CA VAL A 564 19.20 -31.12 -2.06
C VAL A 564 18.30 -31.20 -3.29
N GLN A 565 17.04 -31.60 -3.09
CA GLN A 565 16.03 -31.63 -4.14
C GLN A 565 15.15 -30.39 -4.05
N ALA A 566 15.12 -29.59 -5.11
CA ALA A 566 14.39 -28.35 -5.20
C ALA A 566 13.37 -28.39 -6.34
N VAL A 567 12.10 -28.20 -6.00
CA VAL A 567 11.01 -28.03 -6.97
C VAL A 567 10.39 -26.65 -6.71
N GLY A 568 10.49 -25.77 -7.68
CA GLY A 568 10.05 -24.38 -7.53
C GLY A 568 10.96 -23.49 -6.66
N TRP A 569 11.98 -24.05 -6.02
CA TRP A 569 13.01 -23.29 -5.31
C TRP A 569 14.27 -23.11 -6.18
N THR A 570 14.88 -21.94 -6.07
CA THR A 570 16.11 -21.57 -6.77
C THR A 570 17.16 -21.05 -5.80
N ARG A 571 18.43 -21.03 -6.23
CA ARG A 571 19.48 -20.35 -5.48
C ARG A 571 19.63 -18.91 -5.98
N GLU A 572 19.44 -17.97 -5.07
CA GLU A 572 19.51 -16.53 -5.37
C GLU A 572 20.63 -15.86 -4.58
N ALA A 573 21.26 -14.86 -5.19
CA ALA A 573 22.33 -14.07 -4.56
C ALA A 573 21.83 -12.78 -3.92
N ASP A 574 20.56 -12.44 -4.17
CA ASP A 574 19.92 -11.16 -3.83
C ASP A 574 18.41 -11.28 -3.70
#